data_bb0805144323343c11b73a25ef17f387
#
_entry.id   bb0805144323343c11b73a25ef17f387
#
_cell.length_a   1.000
_cell.length_b   1.000
_cell.length_c   1.000
_cell.angle_alpha   90.00
_cell.angle_beta   90.00
_cell.angle_gamma   90.00
#
_symmetry.space_group_name_H-M   'P 1'
#
loop_
_entity.id
_entity.type
_entity.pdbx_description
1 polymer ?
#
loop_
_entity_poly.entity_id
_entity_poly.type
_entity_poly.pdbx_seq_one_letter_code
_entity_poly.pdbx_strand_id
1 'polypeptide(L)'
;SERILRMNQLPYKALHVSGKDHAGYYPGATDMTLKLLFDPNTGKIYGAQGVGKKGVDKRIDILATAIKGNLTVFDLPELEFTYAPPFGSAKDPVNMLGYAALNLIEGLSDNIQWYQLEEELASGKKFLDVRTSGEFQSGRLKVDTIHIPLNELRERLDELDKNQAYIVSCHSGLRSYIAERILKQAGFTVQNLDGAYSLYKMANPKGVEYGN
;
A
#
# COMPACT_ATOMS: atom_id res chain seq x y z
N SER A 1 17.53 -4.94 4.62
CA SER A 1 16.85 -3.67 4.86
C SER A 1 17.09 -2.72 3.68
N GLU A 2 16.23 -1.73 3.48
CA GLU A 2 16.40 -0.69 2.44
C GLU A 2 17.76 -0.01 2.52
N ARG A 3 18.25 0.26 3.73
CA ARG A 3 19.57 0.86 3.93
C ARG A 3 20.67 0.03 3.28
N ILE A 4 20.66 -1.29 3.49
CA ILE A 4 21.66 -2.19 2.91
C ILE A 4 21.53 -2.23 1.39
N LEU A 5 20.31 -2.30 0.86
CA LEU A 5 20.08 -2.32 -0.59
C LEU A 5 20.59 -1.04 -1.25
N ARG A 6 20.31 0.13 -0.66
CA ARG A 6 20.81 1.43 -1.11
C ARG A 6 22.36 1.51 -1.06
N MET A 7 22.97 1.07 0.05
CA MET A 7 24.44 1.05 0.18
C MET A 7 25.12 0.19 -0.87
N ASN A 8 24.49 -0.92 -1.28
CA ASN A 8 25.00 -1.81 -2.32
C ASN A 8 24.49 -1.50 -3.72
N GLN A 9 23.76 -0.39 -3.91
CA GLN A 9 23.19 0.05 -5.20
C GLN A 9 22.36 -1.06 -5.90
N LEU A 10 21.69 -1.89 -5.10
CA LEU A 10 20.82 -2.94 -5.62
C LEU A 10 19.46 -2.34 -5.99
N PRO A 11 18.90 -2.66 -7.18
CA PRO A 11 17.55 -2.24 -7.53
C PRO A 11 16.56 -2.88 -6.58
N TYR A 12 15.62 -2.10 -6.06
CA TYR A 12 14.55 -2.63 -5.22
C TYR A 12 13.29 -1.77 -5.30
N LYS A 13 12.16 -2.41 -5.06
CA LYS A 13 10.90 -1.76 -4.71
C LYS A 13 10.53 -2.13 -3.27
N ALA A 14 9.87 -1.20 -2.59
CA ALA A 14 9.26 -1.40 -1.29
C ALA A 14 7.75 -1.26 -1.42
N LEU A 15 7.00 -2.14 -0.78
CA LEU A 15 5.56 -2.04 -0.70
C LEU A 15 5.06 -2.45 0.69
N HIS A 16 3.90 -1.92 1.05
CA HIS A 16 3.21 -2.24 2.29
C HIS A 16 1.80 -2.77 1.99
N VAL A 17 1.41 -3.82 2.68
CA VAL A 17 0.05 -4.36 2.65
C VAL A 17 -0.51 -4.35 4.06
N SER A 18 -1.67 -3.74 4.23
CA SER A 18 -2.45 -3.82 5.46
C SER A 18 -3.51 -4.90 5.32
N GLY A 19 -3.56 -5.80 6.28
CA GLY A 19 -4.50 -6.91 6.32
C GLY A 19 -4.90 -7.26 7.74
N LYS A 20 -5.63 -8.35 7.90
CA LYS A 20 -6.03 -8.88 9.22
C LYS A 20 -5.36 -10.23 9.47
N ASP A 21 -5.18 -10.56 10.75
CA ASP A 21 -4.61 -11.84 11.17
C ASP A 21 -5.48 -13.04 10.77
N HIS A 22 -6.80 -12.84 10.67
CA HIS A 22 -7.77 -13.80 10.17
C HIS A 22 -8.96 -13.10 9.51
N ALA A 23 -9.97 -13.85 9.08
CA ALA A 23 -11.14 -13.32 8.38
C ALA A 23 -11.82 -12.20 9.16
N GLY A 24 -11.94 -11.00 8.54
CA GLY A 24 -12.41 -9.80 9.23
C GLY A 24 -13.83 -9.85 9.76
N TYR A 25 -14.65 -10.79 9.26
CA TYR A 25 -16.01 -11.05 9.74
C TYR A 25 -16.06 -12.02 10.95
N TYR A 26 -14.93 -12.70 11.24
CA TYR A 26 -14.83 -13.57 12.41
C TYR A 26 -14.37 -12.75 13.63
N PRO A 27 -14.95 -12.98 14.83
CA PRO A 27 -14.67 -12.16 16.00
C PRO A 27 -13.22 -12.14 16.42
N GLY A 28 -12.74 -10.96 16.83
CA GLY A 28 -11.42 -10.78 17.42
C GLY A 28 -10.29 -10.59 16.40
N ALA A 29 -10.61 -10.37 15.13
CA ALA A 29 -9.63 -10.04 14.09
C ALA A 29 -8.90 -8.73 14.41
N THR A 30 -7.57 -8.74 14.25
CA THR A 30 -6.70 -7.60 14.48
C THR A 30 -5.92 -7.23 13.22
N ASP A 31 -5.66 -5.93 13.07
CA ASP A 31 -4.93 -5.42 11.92
C ASP A 31 -3.43 -5.68 12.03
N MET A 32 -2.82 -5.92 10.88
CA MET A 32 -1.37 -5.94 10.70
C MET A 32 -0.97 -5.21 9.42
N THR A 33 0.26 -4.73 9.40
CA THR A 33 0.90 -4.20 8.20
C THR A 33 2.17 -4.99 7.94
N LEU A 34 2.29 -5.50 6.72
CA LEU A 34 3.49 -6.19 6.23
C LEU A 34 4.18 -5.30 5.20
N LYS A 35 5.51 -5.25 5.29
CA LYS A 35 6.39 -4.62 4.31
C LYS A 35 7.17 -5.68 3.56
N LEU A 36 7.30 -5.53 2.25
CA LEU A 36 8.13 -6.37 1.39
C LEU A 36 9.16 -5.51 0.66
N LEU A 37 10.38 -6.05 0.55
CA LEU A 37 11.45 -5.52 -0.29
C LEU A 37 11.79 -6.56 -1.34
N PHE A 38 11.77 -6.20 -2.61
CA PHE A 38 12.02 -7.12 -3.70
C PHE A 38 12.71 -6.44 -4.89
N ASP A 39 13.36 -7.23 -5.72
CA ASP A 39 13.92 -6.81 -6.99
C ASP A 39 12.81 -6.69 -8.05
N PRO A 40 12.56 -5.50 -8.62
CA PRO A 40 11.51 -5.34 -9.62
C PRO A 40 11.79 -6.07 -10.95
N ASN A 41 13.04 -6.45 -11.23
CA ASN A 41 13.41 -7.11 -12.47
C ASN A 41 13.29 -8.64 -12.41
N THR A 42 13.62 -9.21 -11.23
CA THR A 42 13.68 -10.67 -11.05
C THR A 42 12.60 -11.22 -10.14
N GLY A 43 11.90 -10.34 -9.40
CA GLY A 43 10.95 -10.74 -8.36
C GLY A 43 11.59 -11.28 -7.09
N LYS A 44 12.94 -11.31 -6.99
CA LYS A 44 13.65 -11.82 -5.82
C LYS A 44 13.27 -11.07 -4.57
N ILE A 45 12.88 -11.80 -3.54
CA ILE A 45 12.53 -11.22 -2.24
C ILE A 45 13.81 -10.95 -1.45
N TYR A 46 14.04 -9.69 -1.09
CA TYR A 46 15.20 -9.27 -0.30
C TYR A 46 14.95 -9.25 1.21
N GLY A 47 13.71 -9.14 1.62
CA GLY A 47 13.34 -9.10 3.03
C GLY A 47 11.92 -8.63 3.27
N ALA A 48 11.48 -8.85 4.48
CA ALA A 48 10.14 -8.46 4.94
C ALA A 48 10.19 -7.93 6.38
N GLN A 49 9.17 -7.16 6.73
CA GLN A 49 8.91 -6.69 8.10
C GLN A 49 7.40 -6.76 8.34
N GLY A 50 7.02 -6.91 9.60
CA GLY A 50 5.61 -6.93 9.98
C GLY A 50 5.38 -6.22 11.30
N VAL A 51 4.23 -5.53 11.41
CA VAL A 51 3.75 -4.88 12.64
C VAL A 51 2.28 -5.20 12.81
N GLY A 52 1.88 -5.58 14.00
CA GLY A 52 0.49 -5.93 14.34
C GLY A 52 0.39 -6.56 15.72
N LYS A 53 -0.82 -6.91 16.12
CA LYS A 53 -1.09 -7.48 17.46
C LYS A 53 -1.05 -9.01 17.48
N LYS A 54 -1.49 -9.66 16.40
CA LYS A 54 -1.58 -11.12 16.29
C LYS A 54 -1.17 -11.58 14.89
N GLY A 55 -0.60 -12.78 14.78
CA GLY A 55 -0.37 -13.48 13.53
C GLY A 55 0.70 -12.86 12.62
N VAL A 56 1.46 -11.88 13.08
CA VAL A 56 2.60 -11.29 12.37
C VAL A 56 3.74 -12.29 12.26
N ASP A 57 4.04 -12.98 13.34
CA ASP A 57 5.02 -14.06 13.45
C ASP A 57 4.82 -15.11 12.35
N LYS A 58 3.62 -15.65 12.23
CA LYS A 58 3.25 -16.61 11.17
C LYS A 58 3.62 -16.10 9.77
N ARG A 59 3.29 -14.84 9.46
CA ARG A 59 3.54 -14.26 8.12
C ARG A 59 5.02 -14.02 7.88
N ILE A 60 5.76 -13.61 8.90
CA ILE A 60 7.21 -13.43 8.80
C ILE A 60 7.91 -14.78 8.66
N ASP A 61 7.47 -15.83 9.35
CA ASP A 61 8.02 -17.18 9.18
C ASP A 61 7.78 -17.74 7.78
N ILE A 62 6.58 -17.51 7.21
CA ILE A 62 6.26 -17.86 5.83
C ILE A 62 7.21 -17.12 4.85
N LEU A 63 7.36 -15.80 5.02
CA LEU A 63 8.24 -15.00 4.15
C LEU A 63 9.71 -15.37 4.32
N ALA A 64 10.18 -15.67 5.54
CA ALA A 64 11.53 -16.17 5.80
C ALA A 64 11.78 -17.52 5.11
N THR A 65 10.78 -18.43 5.16
CA THR A 65 10.83 -19.72 4.47
C THR A 65 10.83 -19.53 2.96
N ALA A 66 10.00 -18.64 2.42
CA ALA A 66 9.99 -18.30 1.00
C ALA A 66 11.34 -17.76 0.52
N ILE A 67 11.94 -16.83 1.26
CA ILE A 67 13.26 -16.28 0.97
C ILE A 67 14.33 -17.42 0.98
N LYS A 68 14.32 -18.29 1.99
CA LYS A 68 15.26 -19.41 2.09
C LYS A 68 15.07 -20.44 0.99
N GLY A 69 13.82 -20.65 0.57
CA GLY A 69 13.46 -21.54 -0.55
C GLY A 69 13.69 -20.93 -1.93
N ASN A 70 14.20 -19.68 -2.01
CA ASN A 70 14.37 -18.92 -3.25
C ASN A 70 13.07 -18.68 -4.01
N LEU A 71 11.94 -18.63 -3.32
CA LEU A 71 10.69 -18.16 -3.91
C LEU A 71 10.78 -16.66 -4.22
N THR A 72 10.04 -16.26 -5.24
CA THR A 72 9.96 -14.88 -5.71
C THR A 72 8.60 -14.28 -5.39
N VAL A 73 8.40 -13.00 -5.70
CA VAL A 73 7.08 -12.37 -5.57
C VAL A 73 6.04 -12.98 -6.52
N PHE A 74 6.46 -13.65 -7.59
CA PHE A 74 5.58 -14.34 -8.53
C PHE A 74 4.95 -15.59 -7.90
N ASP A 75 5.64 -16.23 -6.96
CA ASP A 75 5.17 -17.45 -6.29
C ASP A 75 4.19 -17.13 -5.14
N LEU A 76 4.32 -15.95 -4.50
CA LEU A 76 3.50 -15.60 -3.31
C LEU A 76 1.99 -15.66 -3.53
N PRO A 77 1.42 -15.24 -4.68
CA PRO A 77 -0.02 -15.34 -4.95
C PRO A 77 -0.55 -16.77 -5.01
N GLU A 78 0.32 -17.73 -5.39
CA GLU A 78 -0.03 -19.13 -5.63
C GLU A 78 0.11 -20.01 -4.38
N LEU A 79 0.66 -19.48 -3.28
CA LEU A 79 0.79 -20.22 -2.04
C LEU A 79 -0.58 -20.52 -1.44
N GLU A 80 -0.86 -21.82 -1.27
CA GLU A 80 -2.07 -22.30 -0.61
C GLU A 80 -1.82 -22.44 0.89
N PHE A 81 -2.46 -21.57 1.67
CA PHE A 81 -2.36 -21.62 3.12
C PHE A 81 -3.58 -22.29 3.75
N THR A 82 -3.37 -22.86 4.95
CA THR A 82 -4.46 -23.36 5.76
C THR A 82 -5.47 -22.23 6.04
N TYR A 83 -6.67 -22.36 5.46
CA TYR A 83 -7.74 -21.39 5.62
C TYR A 83 -8.92 -21.97 6.39
N ALA A 84 -9.26 -21.28 7.46
CA ALA A 84 -10.60 -21.28 8.07
C ALA A 84 -10.78 -19.91 8.72
N PRO A 85 -12.01 -19.39 8.87
CA PRO A 85 -12.25 -18.02 9.37
C PRO A 85 -11.51 -17.63 10.66
N PRO A 86 -11.32 -18.53 11.66
CA PRO A 86 -10.56 -18.20 12.87
C PRO A 86 -9.04 -18.09 12.68
N PHE A 87 -8.49 -18.64 11.59
CA PHE A 87 -7.04 -18.83 11.43
C PHE A 87 -6.40 -18.01 10.31
N GLY A 88 -7.19 -17.54 9.36
CA GLY A 88 -6.67 -16.81 8.21
C GLY A 88 -7.77 -16.15 7.39
N SER A 89 -7.37 -15.55 6.29
CA SER A 89 -8.26 -15.04 5.24
C SER A 89 -8.08 -15.86 3.97
N ALA A 90 -9.10 -15.93 3.12
CA ALA A 90 -9.04 -16.69 1.86
C ALA A 90 -7.87 -16.22 0.97
N LYS A 91 -7.57 -14.93 0.98
CA LYS A 91 -6.31 -14.35 0.51
C LYS A 91 -5.56 -13.84 1.73
N ASP A 92 -4.51 -14.56 2.11
CA ASP A 92 -3.66 -14.17 3.23
C ASP A 92 -2.89 -12.88 2.88
N PRO A 93 -2.53 -12.04 3.88
CA PRO A 93 -1.65 -10.89 3.66
C PRO A 93 -0.36 -11.20 2.89
N VAL A 94 0.19 -12.42 2.99
CA VAL A 94 1.34 -12.86 2.18
C VAL A 94 0.97 -12.98 0.71
N ASN A 95 -0.19 -13.58 0.37
CA ASN A 95 -0.66 -13.59 -1.03
C ASN A 95 -0.87 -12.17 -1.56
N MET A 96 -1.42 -11.28 -0.71
CA MET A 96 -1.66 -9.89 -1.08
C MET A 96 -0.36 -9.11 -1.34
N LEU A 97 0.75 -9.43 -0.64
CA LEU A 97 2.08 -8.88 -0.96
C LEU A 97 2.50 -9.28 -2.38
N GLY A 98 2.30 -10.54 -2.77
CA GLY A 98 2.58 -11.02 -4.12
C GLY A 98 1.76 -10.27 -5.18
N TYR A 99 0.43 -10.20 -5.01
CA TYR A 99 -0.45 -9.46 -5.94
C TYR A 99 -0.05 -7.98 -6.07
N ALA A 100 0.27 -7.32 -4.95
CA ALA A 100 0.69 -5.92 -4.99
C ALA A 100 2.05 -5.75 -5.68
N ALA A 101 3.01 -6.67 -5.46
CA ALA A 101 4.29 -6.66 -6.14
C ALA A 101 4.15 -6.85 -7.66
N LEU A 102 3.30 -7.78 -8.09
CA LEU A 102 3.00 -8.00 -9.52
C LEU A 102 2.43 -6.73 -10.16
N ASN A 103 1.47 -6.07 -9.51
CA ASN A 103 0.93 -4.81 -10.02
C ASN A 103 2.00 -3.73 -10.23
N LEU A 104 3.03 -3.67 -9.36
CA LEU A 104 4.15 -2.74 -9.52
C LEU A 104 5.10 -3.15 -10.65
N ILE A 105 5.38 -4.45 -10.81
CA ILE A 105 6.24 -4.98 -11.89
C ILE A 105 5.60 -4.78 -13.26
N GLU A 106 4.29 -5.04 -13.36
CA GLU A 106 3.52 -4.91 -14.60
C GLU A 106 3.16 -3.45 -14.94
N GLY A 107 3.51 -2.48 -14.10
CA GLY A 107 3.19 -1.06 -14.30
C GLY A 107 1.72 -0.71 -14.11
N LEU A 108 0.92 -1.66 -13.61
CA LEU A 108 -0.50 -1.45 -13.30
C LEU A 108 -0.68 -0.49 -12.12
N SER A 109 0.27 -0.46 -11.20
CA SER A 109 0.39 0.49 -10.10
C SER A 109 1.80 1.08 -10.09
N ASP A 110 1.93 2.29 -9.55
CA ASP A 110 3.21 2.91 -9.19
C ASP A 110 3.07 3.52 -7.80
N ASN A 111 4.07 3.32 -6.95
CA ASN A 111 4.00 3.78 -5.58
C ASN A 111 5.17 4.68 -5.19
N ILE A 112 4.86 5.63 -4.30
CA ILE A 112 5.84 6.43 -3.57
C ILE A 112 5.78 6.07 -2.08
N GLN A 113 6.91 6.18 -1.41
CA GLN A 113 7.00 5.96 0.03
C GLN A 113 6.66 7.25 0.80
N TRP A 114 6.18 7.11 2.03
CA TRP A 114 5.77 8.24 2.87
C TRP A 114 6.85 9.33 3.00
N TYR A 115 8.13 8.97 3.00
CA TYR A 115 9.25 9.91 3.11
C TYR A 115 9.58 10.64 1.80
N GLN A 116 9.00 10.23 0.68
CA GLN A 116 9.12 10.90 -0.63
C GLN A 116 8.00 11.93 -0.85
N LEU A 117 6.93 11.89 -0.05
CA LEU A 117 5.72 12.68 -0.30
C LEU A 117 6.00 14.18 -0.41
N GLU A 118 6.81 14.74 0.49
CA GLU A 118 7.11 16.18 0.49
C GLU A 118 7.87 16.60 -0.78
N GLU A 119 8.85 15.81 -1.21
CA GLU A 119 9.61 16.05 -2.43
C GLU A 119 8.73 15.98 -3.68
N GLU A 120 7.86 14.97 -3.73
CA GLU A 120 6.94 14.74 -4.84
C GLU A 120 5.88 15.85 -4.96
N LEU A 121 5.39 16.37 -3.84
CA LEU A 121 4.48 17.52 -3.82
C LEU A 121 5.21 18.81 -4.24
N ALA A 122 6.45 18.99 -3.78
CA ALA A 122 7.28 20.13 -4.17
C ALA A 122 7.63 20.12 -5.67
N SER A 123 7.64 18.96 -6.32
CA SER A 123 7.79 18.82 -7.77
C SER A 123 6.55 19.27 -8.58
N GLY A 124 5.46 19.62 -7.89
CA GLY A 124 4.22 20.13 -8.49
C GLY A 124 3.07 19.11 -8.55
N LYS A 125 3.26 17.87 -8.09
CA LYS A 125 2.16 16.88 -8.01
C LYS A 125 1.09 17.33 -7.02
N LYS A 126 -0.17 16.95 -7.27
CA LYS A 126 -1.29 17.23 -6.39
C LYS A 126 -1.67 16.01 -5.56
N PHE A 127 -2.10 16.24 -4.33
CA PHE A 127 -2.53 15.16 -3.44
C PHE A 127 -4.04 14.95 -3.54
N LEU A 128 -4.47 13.70 -3.77
CA LEU A 128 -5.86 13.28 -3.87
C LEU A 128 -6.20 12.27 -2.76
N ASP A 129 -7.05 12.65 -1.83
CA ASP A 129 -7.57 11.74 -0.80
C ASP A 129 -8.93 11.19 -1.24
N VAL A 130 -9.03 9.84 -1.31
CA VAL A 130 -10.25 9.14 -1.75
C VAL A 130 -11.01 8.47 -0.61
N ARG A 131 -10.74 8.85 0.64
CA ARG A 131 -11.48 8.39 1.81
C ARG A 131 -12.88 8.99 1.84
N THR A 132 -13.74 8.43 2.67
CA THR A 132 -15.06 9.03 2.93
C THR A 132 -14.92 10.39 3.62
N SER A 133 -15.94 11.23 3.49
CA SER A 133 -15.96 12.56 4.13
C SER A 133 -15.80 12.50 5.65
N GLY A 134 -16.39 11.50 6.32
CA GLY A 134 -16.21 11.30 7.75
C GLY A 134 -14.78 10.95 8.16
N GLU A 135 -14.12 10.07 7.40
CA GLU A 135 -12.70 9.74 7.63
C GLU A 135 -11.79 10.96 7.41
N PHE A 136 -12.05 11.73 6.35
CA PHE A 136 -11.27 12.93 6.02
C PHE A 136 -11.44 14.02 7.09
N GLN A 137 -12.67 14.23 7.57
CA GLN A 137 -12.95 15.19 8.63
C GLN A 137 -12.34 14.79 9.98
N SER A 138 -12.29 13.49 10.28
CA SER A 138 -11.71 13.00 11.55
C SER A 138 -10.19 13.17 11.63
N GLY A 139 -9.52 13.27 10.49
CA GLY A 139 -8.07 13.49 10.42
C GLY A 139 -7.53 13.32 9.02
N ARG A 140 -6.59 14.19 8.63
CA ARG A 140 -6.02 14.23 7.29
C ARG A 140 -4.54 14.62 7.31
N LEU A 141 -3.84 14.43 6.19
CA LEU A 141 -2.49 14.93 6.01
C LEU A 141 -2.51 16.47 5.95
N LYS A 142 -1.49 17.09 6.53
CA LYS A 142 -1.27 18.55 6.47
C LYS A 142 -0.66 18.97 5.13
N VAL A 143 -1.36 18.67 4.05
CA VAL A 143 -0.96 19.02 2.68
C VAL A 143 -2.16 19.61 1.95
N ASP A 144 -1.91 20.39 0.88
CA ASP A 144 -2.98 20.85 0.00
C ASP A 144 -3.65 19.62 -0.65
N THR A 145 -4.91 19.38 -0.36
CA THR A 145 -5.60 18.13 -0.66
C THR A 145 -6.86 18.35 -1.48
N ILE A 146 -6.94 17.70 -2.62
CA ILE A 146 -8.18 17.48 -3.34
C ILE A 146 -8.88 16.28 -2.68
N HIS A 147 -10.12 16.44 -2.25
CA HIS A 147 -10.87 15.35 -1.61
C HIS A 147 -12.05 14.92 -2.49
N ILE A 148 -11.94 13.71 -3.03
CA ILE A 148 -13.01 13.07 -3.82
C ILE A 148 -13.13 11.62 -3.33
N PRO A 149 -14.20 11.27 -2.60
CA PRO A 149 -14.44 9.89 -2.17
C PRO A 149 -14.44 8.91 -3.34
N LEU A 150 -13.85 7.72 -3.15
CA LEU A 150 -13.72 6.72 -4.21
C LEU A 150 -15.04 6.44 -4.95
N ASN A 151 -16.15 6.39 -4.21
CA ASN A 151 -17.46 6.09 -4.79
C ASN A 151 -17.98 7.18 -5.74
N GLU A 152 -17.47 8.41 -5.60
CA GLU A 152 -17.82 9.57 -6.42
C GLU A 152 -16.80 9.81 -7.55
N LEU A 153 -15.62 9.20 -7.46
CA LEU A 153 -14.47 9.53 -8.31
C LEU A 153 -14.79 9.43 -9.81
N ARG A 154 -15.53 8.41 -10.24
CA ARG A 154 -15.85 8.20 -11.67
C ARG A 154 -16.73 9.32 -12.24
N GLU A 155 -17.62 9.87 -11.42
CA GLU A 155 -18.58 10.92 -11.79
C GLU A 155 -17.94 12.32 -11.71
N ARG A 156 -16.80 12.44 -11.03
CA ARG A 156 -16.12 13.71 -10.74
C ARG A 156 -14.72 13.81 -11.37
N LEU A 157 -14.42 12.98 -12.38
CA LEU A 157 -13.13 13.02 -13.08
C LEU A 157 -12.87 14.33 -13.82
N ASP A 158 -13.92 15.05 -14.20
CA ASP A 158 -13.86 16.36 -14.86
C ASP A 158 -13.43 17.50 -13.91
N GLU A 159 -13.46 17.30 -12.60
CA GLU A 159 -12.88 18.22 -11.63
C GLU A 159 -11.34 18.18 -11.59
N LEU A 160 -10.73 17.16 -12.20
CA LEU A 160 -9.30 16.93 -12.20
C LEU A 160 -8.68 17.33 -13.56
N ASP A 161 -7.55 18.04 -13.50
CA ASP A 161 -6.80 18.41 -14.71
C ASP A 161 -5.93 17.22 -15.18
N LYS A 162 -6.14 16.77 -16.42
CA LYS A 162 -5.38 15.66 -17.04
C LYS A 162 -3.90 15.98 -17.28
N ASN A 163 -3.54 17.26 -17.32
CA ASN A 163 -2.14 17.67 -17.47
C ASN A 163 -1.41 17.69 -16.12
N GLN A 164 -2.13 17.47 -15.03
CA GLN A 164 -1.60 17.42 -13.68
C GLN A 164 -1.27 15.99 -13.26
N ALA A 165 -0.13 15.78 -12.60
CA ALA A 165 0.18 14.51 -11.95
C ALA A 165 -0.36 14.48 -10.51
N TYR A 166 -0.83 13.30 -10.09
CA TYR A 166 -1.48 13.12 -8.78
C TYR A 166 -0.79 12.06 -7.93
N ILE A 167 -0.84 12.26 -6.62
CA ILE A 167 -0.55 11.25 -5.61
C ILE A 167 -1.87 10.91 -4.93
N VAL A 168 -2.34 9.67 -5.09
CA VAL A 168 -3.59 9.23 -4.51
C VAL A 168 -3.36 8.49 -3.19
N SER A 169 -4.23 8.75 -2.21
CA SER A 169 -4.19 8.09 -0.91
C SER A 169 -5.60 7.73 -0.43
N CYS A 170 -5.65 6.69 0.41
CA CYS A 170 -6.87 6.35 1.15
C CYS A 170 -6.54 6.07 2.63
N HIS A 171 -7.23 5.13 3.29
CA HIS A 171 -6.91 4.76 4.66
C HIS A 171 -5.70 3.81 4.76
N SER A 172 -5.68 2.72 3.96
CA SER A 172 -4.70 1.62 4.11
C SER A 172 -4.19 1.00 2.81
N GLY A 173 -4.53 1.59 1.63
CA GLY A 173 -3.95 1.21 0.34
C GLY A 173 -4.93 0.63 -0.70
N LEU A 174 -5.97 -0.12 -0.31
CA LEU A 174 -6.85 -0.79 -1.29
C LEU A 174 -7.67 0.21 -2.12
N ARG A 175 -8.35 1.16 -1.47
CA ARG A 175 -9.18 2.15 -2.18
C ARG A 175 -8.34 3.07 -3.05
N SER A 176 -7.15 3.45 -2.61
CA SER A 176 -6.24 4.26 -3.42
C SER A 176 -5.69 3.48 -4.61
N TYR A 177 -5.42 2.18 -4.49
CA TYR A 177 -5.11 1.34 -5.64
C TYR A 177 -6.26 1.30 -6.66
N ILE A 178 -7.50 1.13 -6.22
CA ILE A 178 -8.68 1.17 -7.11
C ILE A 178 -8.79 2.54 -7.79
N ALA A 179 -8.62 3.63 -7.03
CA ALA A 179 -8.63 4.99 -7.57
C ALA A 179 -7.51 5.21 -8.60
N GLU A 180 -6.29 4.74 -8.31
CA GLU A 180 -5.17 4.76 -9.26
C GLU A 180 -5.52 4.07 -10.58
N ARG A 181 -6.15 2.88 -10.50
CA ARG A 181 -6.59 2.14 -11.70
C ARG A 181 -7.64 2.90 -12.51
N ILE A 182 -8.61 3.54 -11.83
CA ILE A 182 -9.62 4.37 -12.48
C ILE A 182 -8.96 5.56 -13.19
N LEU A 183 -8.08 6.25 -12.49
CA LEU A 183 -7.39 7.44 -13.02
C LEU A 183 -6.47 7.10 -14.19
N LYS A 184 -5.65 6.05 -14.08
CA LYS A 184 -4.78 5.60 -15.19
C LYS A 184 -5.60 5.22 -16.43
N GLN A 185 -6.71 4.50 -16.27
CA GLN A 185 -7.61 4.16 -17.38
C GLN A 185 -8.27 5.38 -18.02
N ALA A 186 -8.47 6.46 -17.25
CA ALA A 186 -8.99 7.73 -17.75
C ALA A 186 -7.91 8.66 -18.33
N GLY A 187 -6.64 8.21 -18.37
CA GLY A 187 -5.51 8.94 -18.97
C GLY A 187 -4.79 9.92 -18.03
N PHE A 188 -4.99 9.80 -16.71
CA PHE A 188 -4.26 10.62 -15.73
C PHE A 188 -2.90 10.01 -15.39
N THR A 189 -1.93 10.87 -15.07
CA THR A 189 -0.67 10.48 -14.43
C THR A 189 -0.86 10.43 -12.93
N VAL A 190 -0.68 9.25 -12.33
CA VAL A 190 -0.97 9.04 -10.91
C VAL A 190 -0.04 8.02 -10.29
N GLN A 191 0.33 8.27 -9.02
CA GLN A 191 1.07 7.36 -8.14
C GLN A 191 0.29 7.15 -6.85
N ASN A 192 0.48 6.01 -6.22
CA ASN A 192 -0.16 5.65 -4.96
C ASN A 192 0.78 5.95 -3.78
N LEU A 193 0.30 6.62 -2.75
CA LEU A 193 1.02 6.72 -1.47
C LEU A 193 0.97 5.36 -0.79
N ASP A 194 2.10 4.67 -0.76
CA ASP A 194 2.22 3.32 -0.20
C ASP A 194 1.90 3.28 1.30
N GLY A 195 1.06 2.32 1.72
CA GLY A 195 0.54 2.24 3.08
C GLY A 195 -0.45 3.34 3.47
N ALA A 196 -0.65 4.34 2.59
CA ALA A 196 -1.66 5.39 2.68
C ALA A 196 -1.64 6.18 4.01
N TYR A 197 -2.80 6.72 4.44
CA TYR A 197 -2.94 7.53 5.64
C TYR A 197 -2.46 6.81 6.92
N SER A 198 -2.77 5.53 7.08
CA SER A 198 -2.44 4.78 8.29
C SER A 198 -0.94 4.68 8.51
N LEU A 199 -0.17 4.34 7.46
CA LEU A 199 1.28 4.25 7.55
C LEU A 199 1.91 5.64 7.72
N TYR A 200 1.47 6.62 6.92
CA TYR A 200 1.96 7.99 7.01
C TYR A 200 1.79 8.57 8.42
N LYS A 201 0.59 8.42 9.00
CA LYS A 201 0.30 8.87 10.37
C LYS A 201 1.22 8.26 11.43
N MET A 202 1.56 6.98 11.29
CA MET A 202 2.48 6.30 12.21
C MET A 202 3.93 6.77 12.03
N ALA A 203 4.35 6.98 10.79
CA ALA A 203 5.72 7.36 10.46
C ALA A 203 5.98 8.86 10.67
N ASN A 204 5.00 9.71 10.38
CA ASN A 204 5.07 11.16 10.51
C ASN A 204 3.82 11.73 11.21
N PRO A 205 3.64 11.51 12.52
CA PRO A 205 2.44 11.97 13.24
C PRO A 205 2.27 13.49 13.28
N LYS A 206 3.35 14.26 13.11
CA LYS A 206 3.31 15.73 13.01
C LYS A 206 2.75 16.23 11.68
N GLY A 207 2.83 15.41 10.65
CA GLY A 207 2.30 15.68 9.31
C GLY A 207 0.79 15.44 9.16
N VAL A 208 0.09 15.17 10.27
CA VAL A 208 -1.36 14.92 10.30
C VAL A 208 -2.05 15.96 11.17
N GLU A 209 -3.21 16.42 10.73
CA GLU A 209 -4.14 17.21 11.52
C GLU A 209 -5.42 16.42 11.79
N TYR A 210 -6.02 16.69 12.93
CA TYR A 210 -7.27 16.08 13.36
C TYR A 210 -8.38 17.11 13.32
N GLY A 211 -9.57 16.69 12.91
CA GLY A 211 -10.78 17.50 13.05
C GLY A 211 -11.14 17.71 14.53
N ASN A 212 -11.73 18.82 14.82
CA ASN A 212 -12.27 19.14 16.14
C ASN A 212 -13.54 18.32 16.40
#